data_d9910b0216f75614661fc27602f94546
#
_entry.id   d9910b0216f75614661fc27602f94546
#
_cell.length_a   1.000
_cell.length_b   1.000
_cell.length_c   1.000
_cell.angle_alpha   90.00
_cell.angle_beta   90.00
_cell.angle_gamma   90.00
#
_symmetry.space_group_name_H-M   'P 1'
#
loop_
_entity.id
_entity.type
_entity.pdbx_description
1 polymer ?
#
loop_
_entity_poly.entity_id
_entity_poly.type
_entity_poly.pdbx_seq_one_letter_code
_entity_poly.pdbx_strand_id
1 'polypeptide(L)'
;MKTTIEAILTTMVGGRPVTRDASARAIEKLKINSKAYIFCVAMPSFVCGCACECLENILKNKNLKISYGNKVYSVANYCLVYPPLPPAKLIVPRTEKKLNKIAHDIIERKKREIPRVNFIVKKKIDKTMSKYKPVLKYADLGFKITDDCIGCGTCDRVCPANNIEIIKNKPVFKNKCEQCMACVSYCPQKAIEYKLDENELKEKGIDTKKVKIIKIMKLTKKSKRYHNPYITSSELAKKKKIYNSYDKQ
;
A
#
# COMPACT_ATOMS: atom_id res chain seq x y z
N MET A 1 -12.13 -31.50 12.13
CA MET A 1 -12.00 -30.08 12.52
C MET A 1 -11.48 -29.30 11.32
N LYS A 2 -12.28 -28.41 10.71
CA LYS A 2 -11.79 -27.50 9.64
C LYS A 2 -10.90 -26.45 10.30
N THR A 3 -9.60 -26.56 10.15
CA THR A 3 -8.66 -25.55 10.65
C THR A 3 -8.68 -24.38 9.69
N THR A 4 -9.13 -23.23 10.13
CA THR A 4 -9.21 -22.02 9.31
C THR A 4 -7.81 -21.54 8.95
N ILE A 5 -7.54 -21.33 7.66
CA ILE A 5 -6.33 -20.63 7.18
C ILE A 5 -6.67 -19.15 7.17
N GLU A 6 -6.00 -18.36 8.00
CA GLU A 6 -6.14 -16.93 8.00
C GLU A 6 -4.93 -16.28 7.32
N ALA A 7 -5.22 -15.58 6.22
CA ALA A 7 -4.20 -14.99 5.37
C ALA A 7 -4.07 -13.50 5.66
N ILE A 8 -2.84 -13.05 5.92
CA ILE A 8 -2.51 -11.65 5.98
C ILE A 8 -1.45 -11.36 4.91
N LEU A 9 -1.90 -10.75 3.81
CA LEU A 9 -1.01 -10.28 2.75
C LEU A 9 -0.66 -8.81 3.01
N THR A 10 0.62 -8.54 3.27
CA THR A 10 1.10 -7.17 3.40
C THR A 10 1.84 -6.76 2.14
N THR A 11 1.38 -5.69 1.50
CA THR A 11 2.10 -5.06 0.40
C THR A 11 2.87 -3.86 0.92
N MET A 12 4.08 -3.65 0.41
CA MET A 12 4.88 -2.48 0.75
C MET A 12 5.10 -1.62 -0.48
N VAL A 13 4.81 -0.36 -0.36
CA VAL A 13 5.10 0.63 -1.38
C VAL A 13 6.30 1.47 -0.93
N GLY A 14 7.38 1.46 -1.71
CA GLY A 14 8.53 2.32 -1.48
C GLY A 14 9.29 2.08 -0.17
N GLY A 15 9.44 0.81 0.27
CA GLY A 15 10.16 0.48 1.51
C GLY A 15 9.44 0.90 2.80
N ARG A 16 8.23 1.42 2.69
CA ARG A 16 7.42 1.83 3.84
C ARG A 16 6.64 0.63 4.37
N PRO A 17 6.59 0.44 5.67
CA PRO A 17 5.59 -0.46 6.23
C PRO A 17 4.22 0.12 5.91
N VAL A 18 3.45 -0.54 5.03
CA VAL A 18 2.04 -0.21 4.75
C VAL A 18 1.16 -0.67 5.93
N THR A 19 1.75 -1.07 7.02
CA THR A 19 1.06 -1.16 8.31
C THR A 19 0.79 0.26 8.82
N ARG A 20 0.33 1.16 7.91
CA ARG A 20 -0.22 2.40 8.36
C ARG A 20 -1.65 2.17 8.70
N ASP A 21 -1.91 2.59 9.84
CA ASP A 21 -3.19 2.81 10.50
C ASP A 21 -4.37 1.97 9.96
N ALA A 22 -4.62 1.87 8.65
CA ALA A 22 -5.72 1.10 8.08
C ALA A 22 -5.50 -0.43 8.18
N SER A 23 -4.36 -0.95 7.74
CA SER A 23 -4.08 -2.40 7.84
C SER A 23 -3.88 -2.83 9.29
N ALA A 24 -3.20 -2.01 10.09
CA ALA A 24 -3.01 -2.26 11.52
C ALA A 24 -4.36 -2.27 12.24
N ARG A 25 -5.17 -1.23 12.06
CA ARG A 25 -6.52 -1.15 12.62
C ARG A 25 -7.42 -2.31 12.20
N ALA A 26 -7.34 -2.72 10.92
CA ALA A 26 -8.08 -3.88 10.44
C ALA A 26 -7.68 -5.16 11.18
N ILE A 27 -6.37 -5.41 11.32
CA ILE A 27 -5.86 -6.61 12.01
C ILE A 27 -6.20 -6.57 13.50
N GLU A 28 -6.14 -5.40 14.12
CA GLU A 28 -6.52 -5.22 15.52
C GLU A 28 -7.98 -5.58 15.78
N LYS A 29 -8.88 -5.27 14.84
CA LYS A 29 -10.31 -5.59 14.92
C LYS A 29 -10.64 -7.05 14.62
N LEU A 30 -9.79 -7.78 13.88
CA LEU A 30 -10.05 -9.16 13.51
C LEU A 30 -10.07 -10.08 14.74
N LYS A 31 -11.10 -10.90 14.86
CA LYS A 31 -11.14 -12.04 15.79
C LYS A 31 -10.46 -13.23 15.13
N ILE A 32 -9.25 -13.54 15.55
CA ILE A 32 -8.41 -14.58 14.95
C ILE A 32 -8.38 -15.77 15.92
N ASN A 33 -8.61 -16.98 15.39
CA ASN A 33 -8.51 -18.19 16.19
C ASN A 33 -7.06 -18.41 16.64
N SER A 34 -6.83 -18.74 17.91
CA SER A 34 -5.50 -19.00 18.48
C SER A 34 -4.76 -20.14 17.79
N LYS A 35 -5.47 -21.08 17.16
CA LYS A 35 -4.91 -22.20 16.40
C LYS A 35 -4.77 -21.94 14.91
N ALA A 36 -5.05 -20.72 14.43
CA ALA A 36 -4.98 -20.37 13.03
C ALA A 36 -3.53 -20.50 12.49
N TYR A 37 -3.39 -20.99 11.26
CA TYR A 37 -2.14 -20.91 10.53
C TYR A 37 -2.05 -19.54 9.87
N ILE A 38 -1.24 -18.67 10.44
CA ILE A 38 -1.09 -17.28 10.00
C ILE A 38 0.15 -17.16 9.12
N PHE A 39 0.01 -16.54 7.95
CA PHE A 39 1.16 -16.28 7.09
C PHE A 39 1.25 -14.82 6.66
N CYS A 40 2.47 -14.36 6.40
CA CYS A 40 2.80 -13.02 5.95
C CYS A 40 3.69 -13.07 4.72
N VAL A 41 3.27 -12.42 3.63
CA VAL A 41 4.09 -12.27 2.43
C VAL A 41 4.27 -10.78 2.14
N ALA A 42 5.48 -10.27 2.36
CA ALA A 42 5.83 -8.89 2.02
C ALA A 42 6.20 -8.78 0.53
N MET A 43 5.72 -7.74 -0.15
CA MET A 43 6.04 -7.47 -1.56
C MET A 43 6.81 -6.16 -1.71
N PRO A 44 8.10 -6.13 -1.33
CA PRO A 44 8.93 -4.96 -1.51
C PRO A 44 9.34 -4.77 -2.97
N SER A 45 9.67 -3.53 -3.34
CA SER A 45 10.24 -3.22 -4.65
C SER A 45 11.77 -3.25 -4.63
N PHE A 46 12.39 -2.64 -3.63
CA PHE A 46 13.86 -2.56 -3.48
C PHE A 46 14.31 -3.04 -2.11
N VAL A 47 13.79 -2.47 -1.05
CA VAL A 47 14.14 -2.82 0.32
C VAL A 47 12.92 -3.38 1.02
N CYS A 48 13.07 -4.56 1.60
CA CYS A 48 12.06 -5.08 2.52
C CYS A 48 12.18 -4.28 3.83
N GLY A 49 11.22 -3.39 4.09
CA GLY A 49 11.12 -2.74 5.39
C GLY A 49 10.62 -3.70 6.46
N CYS A 50 10.29 -3.19 7.63
CA CYS A 50 9.88 -3.96 8.81
C CYS A 50 8.40 -4.40 8.80
N ALA A 51 7.75 -4.57 7.61
CA ALA A 51 6.32 -4.87 7.56
C ALA A 51 5.94 -6.19 8.26
N CYS A 52 6.72 -7.25 8.04
CA CYS A 52 6.48 -8.54 8.71
C CYS A 52 6.71 -8.44 10.22
N GLU A 53 7.73 -7.70 10.65
CA GLU A 53 8.01 -7.47 12.08
C GLU A 53 6.94 -6.58 12.74
N CYS A 54 6.44 -5.57 12.02
CA CYS A 54 5.33 -4.75 12.50
C CYS A 54 4.05 -5.59 12.68
N LEU A 55 3.75 -6.46 11.72
CA LEU A 55 2.63 -7.39 11.83
C LEU A 55 2.83 -8.37 13.00
N GLU A 56 4.04 -8.92 13.14
CA GLU A 56 4.37 -9.82 14.27
C GLU A 56 4.10 -9.13 15.63
N ASN A 57 4.47 -7.84 15.76
CA ASN A 57 4.23 -7.08 16.98
C ASN A 57 2.72 -6.89 17.27
N ILE A 58 1.91 -6.61 16.25
CA ILE A 58 0.45 -6.50 16.40
C ILE A 58 -0.14 -7.84 16.86
N LEU A 59 0.29 -8.94 16.24
CA LEU A 59 -0.19 -10.28 16.57
C LEU A 59 0.25 -10.74 17.96
N LYS A 60 1.44 -10.34 18.41
CA LYS A 60 1.91 -10.62 19.79
C LYS A 60 0.96 -10.05 20.85
N ASN A 61 0.39 -8.87 20.61
CA ASN A 61 -0.61 -8.28 21.52
C ASN A 61 -1.91 -9.09 21.60
N LYS A 62 -2.11 -10.02 20.65
CA LYS A 62 -3.24 -10.97 20.62
C LYS A 62 -2.83 -12.39 21.00
N ASN A 63 -1.63 -12.60 21.51
CA ASN A 63 -1.04 -13.92 21.77
C ASN A 63 -1.02 -14.84 20.53
N LEU A 64 -0.81 -14.24 19.34
CA LEU A 64 -0.75 -14.94 18.07
C LEU A 64 0.66 -14.90 17.48
N LYS A 65 0.98 -15.90 16.66
CA LYS A 65 2.30 -16.04 16.02
C LYS A 65 2.16 -16.26 14.52
N ILE A 66 3.04 -15.63 13.73
CA ILE A 66 3.15 -15.91 12.29
C ILE A 66 3.81 -17.28 12.11
N SER A 67 3.10 -18.20 11.43
CA SER A 67 3.59 -19.54 11.13
C SER A 67 4.53 -19.57 9.92
N TYR A 68 4.26 -18.69 8.93
CA TYR A 68 5.05 -18.62 7.70
C TYR A 68 5.26 -17.18 7.26
N GLY A 69 6.52 -16.80 7.06
CA GLY A 69 6.89 -15.47 6.56
C GLY A 69 7.71 -15.55 5.28
N ASN A 70 7.43 -14.71 4.29
CA ASN A 70 8.23 -14.63 3.08
C ASN A 70 8.25 -13.22 2.50
N LYS A 71 9.15 -12.98 1.53
CA LYS A 71 9.19 -11.74 0.74
C LYS A 71 9.31 -12.07 -0.74
N VAL A 72 8.60 -11.30 -1.56
CA VAL A 72 8.64 -11.39 -3.03
C VAL A 72 8.86 -10.01 -3.60
N TYR A 73 9.91 -9.84 -4.37
CA TYR A 73 10.17 -8.57 -5.04
C TYR A 73 9.23 -8.38 -6.23
N SER A 74 8.72 -7.17 -6.38
CA SER A 74 7.79 -6.80 -7.46
C SER A 74 8.10 -5.41 -8.00
N VAL A 75 7.32 -4.97 -8.97
CA VAL A 75 7.46 -3.63 -9.57
C VAL A 75 7.21 -2.56 -8.51
N ALA A 76 8.12 -1.61 -8.40
CA ALA A 76 7.91 -0.40 -7.63
C ALA A 76 6.84 0.46 -8.31
N ASN A 77 5.78 0.82 -7.59
CA ASN A 77 4.64 1.55 -8.15
C ASN A 77 4.38 2.90 -7.47
N TYR A 78 5.41 3.49 -6.88
CA TYR A 78 5.26 4.80 -6.23
C TYR A 78 5.65 5.92 -7.18
N CYS A 79 4.83 6.11 -8.21
CA CYS A 79 5.09 6.99 -9.34
C CYS A 79 5.18 8.49 -9.00
N LEU A 80 4.97 8.90 -7.76
CA LEU A 80 5.23 10.26 -7.29
C LEU A 80 6.72 10.58 -7.16
N VAL A 81 7.58 9.58 -7.03
CA VAL A 81 9.01 9.75 -6.75
C VAL A 81 9.90 9.13 -7.83
N TYR A 82 9.46 8.02 -8.42
CA TYR A 82 10.24 7.28 -9.42
C TYR A 82 9.30 6.57 -10.42
N PRO A 83 9.78 6.31 -11.65
CA PRO A 83 9.03 5.52 -12.60
C PRO A 83 8.88 4.07 -12.10
N PRO A 84 7.94 3.28 -12.66
CA PRO A 84 7.83 1.85 -12.34
C PRO A 84 9.15 1.11 -12.62
N LEU A 85 9.74 0.49 -11.59
CA LEU A 85 11.04 -0.20 -11.62
C LEU A 85 11.00 -1.44 -10.71
N PRO A 86 11.74 -2.53 -11.03
CA PRO A 86 12.35 -2.83 -12.33
C PRO A 86 11.29 -2.99 -13.44
N PRO A 87 11.68 -3.08 -14.72
CA PRO A 87 10.72 -3.28 -15.80
C PRO A 87 9.84 -4.51 -15.56
N ALA A 88 8.52 -4.33 -15.69
CA ALA A 88 7.53 -5.38 -15.38
C ALA A 88 7.82 -6.69 -16.13
N LYS A 89 8.18 -6.60 -17.42
CA LYS A 89 8.52 -7.78 -18.26
C LYS A 89 9.64 -8.65 -17.70
N LEU A 90 10.54 -8.08 -16.88
CA LEU A 90 11.66 -8.81 -16.28
C LEU A 90 11.32 -9.35 -14.89
N ILE A 91 10.59 -8.58 -14.10
CA ILE A 91 10.35 -8.94 -12.70
C ILE A 91 9.09 -9.77 -12.49
N VAL A 92 8.01 -9.54 -13.26
CA VAL A 92 6.72 -10.23 -13.08
C VAL A 92 6.85 -11.75 -13.20
N PRO A 93 7.51 -12.33 -14.23
CA PRO A 93 7.64 -13.80 -14.31
C PRO A 93 8.39 -14.41 -13.12
N ARG A 94 9.42 -13.71 -12.62
CA ARG A 94 10.16 -14.15 -11.43
C ARG A 94 9.31 -14.07 -10.16
N THR A 95 8.50 -13.02 -10.06
CA THR A 95 7.54 -12.81 -8.97
C THR A 95 6.52 -13.94 -8.95
N GLU A 96 5.93 -14.28 -10.09
CA GLU A 96 4.94 -15.36 -10.25
C GLU A 96 5.51 -16.72 -9.88
N LYS A 97 6.68 -17.07 -10.43
CA LYS A 97 7.35 -18.33 -10.08
C LYS A 97 7.55 -18.46 -8.57
N LYS A 98 7.95 -17.36 -7.91
CA LYS A 98 8.14 -17.36 -6.47
C LYS A 98 6.82 -17.40 -5.70
N LEU A 99 5.79 -16.71 -6.16
CA LEU A 99 4.45 -16.73 -5.55
C LEU A 99 3.84 -18.14 -5.62
N ASN A 100 3.98 -18.85 -6.74
CA ASN A 100 3.50 -20.23 -6.89
C ASN A 100 4.18 -21.17 -5.87
N LYS A 101 5.50 -21.02 -5.67
CA LYS A 101 6.21 -21.78 -4.63
C LYS A 101 5.71 -21.45 -3.22
N ILE A 102 5.50 -20.16 -2.94
CA ILE A 102 4.97 -19.72 -1.65
C ILE A 102 3.56 -20.25 -1.42
N ALA A 103 2.70 -20.21 -2.44
CA ALA A 103 1.35 -20.77 -2.36
C ALA A 103 1.37 -22.27 -2.01
N HIS A 104 2.23 -23.03 -2.65
CA HIS A 104 2.43 -24.45 -2.35
C HIS A 104 2.91 -24.66 -0.89
N ASP A 105 3.91 -23.90 -0.45
CA ASP A 105 4.41 -23.97 0.93
C ASP A 105 3.30 -23.66 1.96
N ILE A 106 2.40 -22.70 1.64
CA ILE A 106 1.27 -22.33 2.50
C ILE A 106 0.20 -23.43 2.52
N ILE A 107 -0.14 -24.02 1.39
CA ILE A 107 -1.10 -25.13 1.29
C ILE A 107 -0.61 -26.32 2.13
N GLU A 108 0.69 -26.63 2.07
CA GLU A 108 1.34 -27.68 2.87
C GLU A 108 1.58 -27.26 4.34
N ARG A 109 1.16 -26.05 4.74
CA ARG A 109 1.36 -25.51 6.09
C ARG A 109 2.81 -25.54 6.59
N LYS A 110 3.77 -25.34 5.70
CA LYS A 110 5.17 -25.25 6.07
C LYS A 110 5.40 -24.10 7.05
N LYS A 111 6.32 -24.30 7.97
CA LYS A 111 6.75 -23.26 8.91
C LYS A 111 7.97 -22.54 8.34
N ARG A 112 7.98 -21.23 8.43
CA ARG A 112 9.11 -20.40 8.02
C ARG A 112 9.13 -19.10 8.80
N GLU A 113 10.28 -18.74 9.31
CA GLU A 113 10.46 -17.45 9.98
C GLU A 113 10.22 -16.26 9.06
N ILE A 114 9.78 -15.17 9.64
CA ILE A 114 9.58 -13.91 8.91
C ILE A 114 10.91 -13.31 8.45
N PRO A 115 10.93 -12.65 7.28
CA PRO A 115 12.10 -11.87 6.87
C PRO A 115 12.34 -10.74 7.86
N ARG A 116 13.51 -10.72 8.47
CA ARG A 116 13.93 -9.67 9.40
C ARG A 116 14.78 -8.63 8.72
N VAL A 117 14.75 -7.42 9.25
CA VAL A 117 15.56 -6.30 8.78
C VAL A 117 16.73 -6.11 9.75
N ASN A 118 17.92 -5.85 9.20
CA ASN A 118 19.07 -5.51 10.01
C ASN A 118 18.77 -4.29 10.91
N PHE A 119 19.23 -4.34 12.16
CA PHE A 119 18.94 -3.31 13.17
C PHE A 119 19.33 -1.89 12.72
N ILE A 120 20.49 -1.73 12.06
CA ILE A 120 20.96 -0.43 11.56
C ILE A 120 20.00 0.11 10.48
N VAL A 121 19.60 -0.75 9.56
CA VAL A 121 18.65 -0.41 8.49
C VAL A 121 17.29 -0.06 9.10
N LYS A 122 16.82 -0.81 10.08
CA LYS A 122 15.56 -0.54 10.80
C LYS A 122 15.60 0.84 11.46
N LYS A 123 16.65 1.15 12.23
CA LYS A 123 16.82 2.48 12.88
C LYS A 123 16.80 3.63 11.85
N LYS A 124 17.42 3.44 10.68
CA LYS A 124 17.40 4.43 9.59
C LYS A 124 16.00 4.59 8.98
N ILE A 125 15.28 3.49 8.78
CA ILE A 125 13.89 3.50 8.30
C ILE A 125 13.00 4.25 9.31
N ASP A 126 13.06 3.89 10.58
CA ASP A 126 12.25 4.48 11.65
C ASP A 126 12.50 6.00 11.75
N LYS A 127 13.76 6.44 11.72
CA LYS A 127 14.13 7.86 11.71
C LYS A 127 13.58 8.61 10.48
N THR A 128 13.58 7.97 9.31
CA THR A 128 13.03 8.57 8.10
C THR A 128 11.51 8.64 8.17
N MET A 129 10.88 7.57 8.65
CA MET A 129 9.43 7.48 8.75
C MET A 129 8.85 8.43 9.79
N SER A 130 9.51 8.64 10.93
CA SER A 130 9.06 9.60 11.94
C SER A 130 8.96 11.02 11.38
N LYS A 131 9.88 11.41 10.51
CA LYS A 131 9.85 12.71 9.81
C LYS A 131 8.75 12.81 8.75
N TYR A 132 8.45 11.71 8.10
CA TYR A 132 7.49 11.68 6.99
C TYR A 132 6.03 11.47 7.45
N LYS A 133 5.83 10.82 8.60
CA LYS A 133 4.51 10.50 9.14
C LYS A 133 3.54 11.71 9.23
N PRO A 134 3.95 12.90 9.70
CA PRO A 134 3.07 14.07 9.74
C PRO A 134 2.56 14.48 8.36
N VAL A 135 3.42 14.43 7.33
CA VAL A 135 3.06 14.82 5.94
C VAL A 135 2.01 13.89 5.35
N LEU A 136 2.03 12.62 5.72
CA LEU A 136 1.14 11.63 5.12
C LEU A 136 -0.33 11.85 5.50
N LYS A 137 -0.60 12.52 6.61
CA LYS A 137 -1.96 12.93 6.98
C LYS A 137 -2.57 13.85 5.92
N TYR A 138 -1.73 14.61 5.23
CA TYR A 138 -2.11 15.59 4.22
C TYR A 138 -1.66 15.19 2.80
N ALA A 139 -1.46 13.90 2.60
CA ALA A 139 -0.88 13.38 1.35
C ALA A 139 -1.76 13.62 0.12
N ASP A 140 -3.04 13.77 0.28
CA ASP A 140 -3.99 14.01 -0.80
C ASP A 140 -4.12 15.49 -1.21
N LEU A 141 -3.64 16.43 -0.43
CA LEU A 141 -3.60 17.85 -0.83
C LEU A 141 -2.82 18.06 -2.14
N GLY A 142 -1.81 17.23 -2.39
CA GLY A 142 -1.01 17.32 -3.61
C GLY A 142 -1.71 16.83 -4.88
N PHE A 143 -2.85 16.14 -4.81
CA PHE A 143 -3.55 15.68 -6.01
C PHE A 143 -4.31 16.83 -6.67
N LYS A 144 -4.05 17.01 -7.95
CA LYS A 144 -4.74 17.98 -8.81
C LYS A 144 -5.41 17.24 -9.95
N ILE A 145 -6.62 17.65 -10.29
CA ILE A 145 -7.39 17.06 -11.37
C ILE A 145 -7.30 17.98 -12.57
N THR A 146 -6.81 17.45 -13.69
CA THR A 146 -6.72 18.22 -14.95
C THR A 146 -8.05 18.20 -15.71
N ASP A 147 -8.15 19.04 -16.73
CA ASP A 147 -9.34 19.12 -17.60
C ASP A 147 -9.53 17.90 -18.48
N ASP A 148 -8.51 17.04 -18.60
CA ASP A 148 -8.65 15.72 -19.24
C ASP A 148 -9.60 14.78 -18.47
N CYS A 149 -10.06 15.14 -17.27
CA CYS A 149 -10.95 14.30 -16.48
C CYS A 149 -12.35 14.23 -17.09
N ILE A 150 -12.75 13.02 -17.51
CA ILE A 150 -14.06 12.73 -18.11
C ILE A 150 -15.13 12.34 -17.08
N GLY A 151 -14.88 12.44 -15.80
CA GLY A 151 -15.85 12.12 -14.75
C GLY A 151 -16.21 10.63 -14.59
N CYS A 152 -15.43 9.69 -15.17
CA CYS A 152 -15.76 8.26 -15.24
C CYS A 152 -15.87 7.54 -13.88
N GLY A 153 -15.47 8.15 -12.76
CA GLY A 153 -15.55 7.59 -11.41
C GLY A 153 -14.61 6.42 -11.10
N THR A 154 -13.70 6.03 -12.01
CA THR A 154 -12.79 4.91 -11.78
C THR A 154 -11.95 5.11 -10.52
N CYS A 155 -11.45 6.34 -10.29
CA CYS A 155 -10.61 6.68 -9.12
C CYS A 155 -11.34 6.47 -7.79
N ASP A 156 -12.62 6.78 -7.70
CA ASP A 156 -13.44 6.49 -6.51
C ASP A 156 -13.61 4.98 -6.35
N ARG A 157 -14.03 4.28 -7.41
CA ARG A 157 -14.29 2.83 -7.34
C ARG A 157 -13.09 2.01 -6.92
N VAL A 158 -11.86 2.38 -7.31
CA VAL A 158 -10.64 1.64 -6.97
C VAL A 158 -9.99 2.12 -5.66
N CYS A 159 -10.48 3.16 -5.01
CA CYS A 159 -9.89 3.70 -3.78
C CYS A 159 -10.22 2.81 -2.57
N PRO A 160 -9.26 2.08 -1.97
CA PRO A 160 -9.53 1.19 -0.83
C PRO A 160 -9.88 1.95 0.45
N ALA A 161 -9.45 3.21 0.55
CA ALA A 161 -9.68 4.05 1.72
C ALA A 161 -11.00 4.87 1.67
N ASN A 162 -11.82 4.70 0.63
CA ASN A 162 -12.99 5.56 0.40
C ASN A 162 -12.67 7.07 0.47
N ASN A 163 -11.47 7.44 0.02
CA ASN A 163 -10.95 8.80 0.08
C ASN A 163 -11.43 9.71 -1.05
N ILE A 164 -12.11 9.17 -2.04
CA ILE A 164 -12.51 9.92 -3.23
C ILE A 164 -14.02 9.86 -3.40
N GLU A 165 -14.61 10.99 -3.74
CA GLU A 165 -16.03 11.14 -4.07
C GLU A 165 -16.17 11.92 -5.38
N ILE A 166 -17.13 11.55 -6.21
CA ILE A 166 -17.39 12.28 -7.46
C ILE A 166 -18.46 13.35 -7.20
N ILE A 167 -18.06 14.61 -7.27
CA ILE A 167 -18.95 15.76 -7.13
C ILE A 167 -18.89 16.57 -8.43
N LYS A 168 -20.04 16.85 -9.04
CA LYS A 168 -20.14 17.58 -10.34
C LYS A 168 -19.16 17.00 -11.38
N ASN A 169 -19.14 15.69 -11.55
CA ASN A 169 -18.27 14.95 -12.46
C ASN A 169 -16.75 15.12 -12.24
N LYS A 170 -16.32 15.62 -11.09
CA LYS A 170 -14.91 15.74 -10.72
C LYS A 170 -14.64 14.98 -9.42
N PRO A 171 -13.49 14.29 -9.29
CA PRO A 171 -13.13 13.65 -8.03
C PRO A 171 -12.67 14.66 -6.97
N VAL A 172 -13.18 14.51 -5.76
CA VAL A 172 -12.81 15.29 -4.56
C VAL A 172 -12.18 14.34 -3.55
N PHE A 173 -11.05 14.73 -2.96
CA PHE A 173 -10.32 13.96 -1.97
C PHE A 173 -10.74 14.34 -0.54
N LYS A 174 -10.85 13.36 0.37
CA LYS A 174 -11.45 13.49 1.71
C LYS A 174 -10.46 13.34 2.88
N ASN A 175 -9.18 13.61 2.67
CA ASN A 175 -8.12 13.53 3.67
C ASN A 175 -7.94 12.13 4.34
N LYS A 176 -8.22 11.04 3.58
CA LYS A 176 -8.07 9.65 4.01
C LYS A 176 -7.09 8.86 3.13
N CYS A 177 -6.19 9.56 2.41
CA CYS A 177 -5.33 8.96 1.41
C CYS A 177 -4.25 8.04 2.02
N GLU A 178 -4.24 6.78 1.61
CA GLU A 178 -3.20 5.80 1.97
C GLU A 178 -2.02 5.78 0.99
N GLN A 179 -1.98 6.70 0.02
CA GLN A 179 -0.95 6.77 -1.03
C GLN A 179 -0.68 5.45 -1.77
N CYS A 180 -1.69 4.63 -1.96
CA CYS A 180 -1.57 3.36 -2.67
C CYS A 180 -1.43 3.49 -4.19
N MET A 181 -1.63 4.66 -4.76
CA MET A 181 -1.56 4.99 -6.19
C MET A 181 -2.59 4.28 -7.08
N ALA A 182 -3.59 3.61 -6.55
CA ALA A 182 -4.60 2.92 -7.35
C ALA A 182 -5.37 3.90 -8.26
N CYS A 183 -5.85 5.02 -7.73
CA CYS A 183 -6.56 6.05 -8.50
C CYS A 183 -5.72 6.60 -9.66
N VAL A 184 -4.42 6.79 -9.41
CA VAL A 184 -3.47 7.28 -10.42
C VAL A 184 -3.20 6.22 -11.50
N SER A 185 -2.98 4.97 -11.07
CA SER A 185 -2.58 3.89 -11.98
C SER A 185 -3.69 3.42 -12.89
N TYR A 186 -4.94 3.49 -12.43
CA TYR A 186 -6.13 3.06 -13.19
C TYR A 186 -6.89 4.22 -13.87
N CYS A 187 -6.43 5.45 -13.76
CA CYS A 187 -7.06 6.57 -14.47
C CYS A 187 -6.84 6.44 -15.98
N PRO A 188 -7.90 6.25 -16.80
CA PRO A 188 -7.76 6.03 -18.25
C PRO A 188 -7.20 7.27 -18.96
N GLN A 189 -7.55 8.47 -18.49
CA GLN A 189 -7.11 9.73 -19.07
C GLN A 189 -5.81 10.26 -18.45
N LYS A 190 -5.25 9.58 -17.42
CA LYS A 190 -4.13 10.11 -16.62
C LYS A 190 -4.36 11.52 -16.07
N ALA A 191 -5.61 11.86 -15.82
CA ALA A 191 -6.06 13.19 -15.41
C ALA A 191 -5.77 13.53 -13.94
N ILE A 192 -5.10 12.65 -13.20
CA ILE A 192 -4.69 12.90 -11.83
C ILE A 192 -3.20 13.21 -11.82
N GLU A 193 -2.85 14.44 -11.49
CA GLU A 193 -1.48 14.90 -11.28
C GLU A 193 -1.19 15.07 -9.80
N TYR A 194 0.09 15.26 -9.45
CA TYR A 194 0.49 15.44 -8.05
C TYR A 194 1.60 16.47 -7.92
N LYS A 195 1.39 17.43 -7.03
CA LYS A 195 2.39 18.36 -6.54
C LYS A 195 1.92 18.90 -5.19
N LEU A 196 2.69 18.63 -4.15
CA LEU A 196 2.42 19.24 -2.83
C LEU A 196 2.88 20.70 -2.84
N ASP A 197 2.03 21.57 -2.32
CA ASP A 197 2.40 22.95 -2.01
C ASP A 197 3.03 23.01 -0.61
N GLU A 198 4.26 23.55 -0.55
CA GLU A 198 4.96 23.70 0.73
C GLU A 198 4.26 24.72 1.66
N ASN A 199 3.56 25.71 1.11
CA ASN A 199 2.86 26.72 1.90
C ASN A 199 1.59 26.12 2.52
N GLU A 200 0.79 25.37 1.74
CA GLU A 200 -0.37 24.63 2.27
C GLU A 200 0.04 23.70 3.43
N LEU A 201 1.19 23.05 3.33
CA LEU A 201 1.70 22.19 4.41
C LEU A 201 2.15 22.97 5.64
N LYS A 202 2.79 24.14 5.45
CA LYS A 202 3.19 25.02 6.57
C LYS A 202 1.98 25.53 7.34
N GLU A 203 0.90 25.91 6.66
CA GLU A 203 -0.38 26.28 7.27
C GLU A 203 -0.99 25.18 8.14
N LYS A 204 -0.68 23.90 7.81
CA LYS A 204 -1.04 22.74 8.63
C LYS A 204 -0.02 22.42 9.73
N GLY A 205 0.94 23.31 9.99
CA GLY A 205 1.97 23.13 11.03
C GLY A 205 3.08 22.12 10.65
N ILE A 206 3.24 21.81 9.36
CA ILE A 206 4.25 20.85 8.90
C ILE A 206 5.57 21.55 8.58
N ASP A 207 6.64 21.18 9.28
CA ASP A 207 8.00 21.63 8.94
C ASP A 207 8.52 20.91 7.68
N THR A 208 8.30 21.55 6.53
CA THR A 208 8.68 21.01 5.23
C THR A 208 10.19 20.90 5.04
N LYS A 209 10.99 21.71 5.77
CA LYS A 209 12.47 21.67 5.70
C LYS A 209 13.03 20.31 6.15
N LYS A 210 12.36 19.65 7.09
CA LYS A 210 12.76 18.32 7.60
C LYS A 210 12.41 17.17 6.68
N VAL A 211 11.56 17.38 5.67
CA VAL A 211 10.99 16.32 4.82
C VAL A 211 11.35 16.54 3.36
N LYS A 212 12.63 16.35 3.04
CA LYS A 212 13.21 16.60 1.69
C LYS A 212 12.46 15.89 0.54
N ILE A 213 11.83 14.73 0.82
CA ILE A 213 11.11 13.95 -0.21
C ILE A 213 9.92 14.72 -0.81
N ILE A 214 9.33 15.67 -0.10
CA ILE A 214 8.21 16.49 -0.60
C ILE A 214 8.60 17.21 -1.89
N LYS A 215 9.83 17.72 -1.94
CA LYS A 215 10.34 18.51 -3.09
C LYS A 215 10.45 17.70 -4.38
N ILE A 216 10.63 16.38 -4.27
CA ILE A 216 10.77 15.49 -5.44
C ILE A 216 9.47 14.76 -5.78
N MET A 217 8.45 14.84 -4.91
CA MET A 217 7.15 14.20 -5.17
C MET A 217 6.39 14.97 -6.23
N LYS A 218 6.37 14.43 -7.44
CA LYS A 218 5.69 15.02 -8.59
C LYS A 218 5.10 13.95 -9.48
N LEU A 219 3.91 14.20 -10.00
CA LEU A 219 3.28 13.37 -11.00
C LEU A 219 2.65 14.26 -12.06
N THR A 220 2.93 13.99 -13.32
CA THR A 220 2.34 14.68 -14.47
C THR A 220 1.69 13.67 -15.41
N LYS A 221 0.96 14.13 -16.41
CA LYS A 221 0.38 13.28 -17.47
C LYS A 221 1.46 12.42 -18.17
N LYS A 222 2.68 12.95 -18.33
CA LYS A 222 3.82 12.25 -18.96
C LYS A 222 4.47 11.20 -18.05
N SER A 223 4.22 11.22 -16.75
CA SER A 223 4.81 10.27 -15.80
C SER A 223 4.35 8.85 -16.11
N LYS A 224 5.31 7.91 -16.12
CA LYS A 224 5.01 6.49 -16.28
C LYS A 224 4.22 5.98 -15.07
N ARG A 225 3.18 5.21 -15.33
CA ARG A 225 2.30 4.58 -14.33
C ARG A 225 2.25 3.10 -14.59
N TYR A 226 2.03 2.31 -13.55
CA TYR A 226 1.93 0.86 -13.65
C TYR A 226 0.74 0.36 -12.84
N HIS A 227 -0.01 -0.52 -13.42
CA HIS A 227 -0.96 -1.38 -12.74
C HIS A 227 -0.68 -2.83 -13.12
N ASN A 228 -1.12 -3.76 -12.28
CA ASN A 228 -0.98 -5.17 -12.57
C ASN A 228 -1.77 -5.52 -13.84
N PRO A 229 -1.15 -6.17 -14.85
CA PRO A 229 -1.81 -6.49 -16.11
C PRO A 229 -2.95 -7.51 -15.98
N TYR A 230 -2.96 -8.30 -14.89
CA TYR A 230 -3.96 -9.34 -14.63
C TYR A 230 -5.17 -8.87 -13.82
N ILE A 231 -5.19 -7.60 -13.39
CA ILE A 231 -6.27 -7.07 -12.57
C ILE A 231 -6.81 -5.80 -13.22
N THR A 232 -8.07 -5.85 -13.60
CA THR A 232 -8.80 -4.70 -14.14
C THR A 232 -9.27 -3.76 -13.02
N SER A 233 -9.61 -2.53 -13.37
CA SER A 233 -10.21 -1.58 -12.43
C SER A 233 -11.56 -2.08 -11.87
N SER A 234 -12.34 -2.81 -12.68
CA SER A 234 -13.62 -3.38 -12.28
C SER A 234 -13.45 -4.50 -11.24
N GLU A 235 -12.45 -5.37 -11.41
CA GLU A 235 -12.13 -6.42 -10.43
C GLU A 235 -11.63 -5.84 -9.12
N LEU A 236 -10.80 -4.80 -9.19
CA LEU A 236 -10.33 -4.11 -7.99
C LEU A 236 -11.51 -3.44 -7.24
N ALA A 237 -12.44 -2.85 -7.97
CA ALA A 237 -13.66 -2.24 -7.42
C ALA A 237 -14.60 -3.28 -6.76
N LYS A 238 -14.72 -4.49 -7.29
CA LYS A 238 -15.49 -5.58 -6.67
C LYS A 238 -14.93 -5.94 -5.29
N LYS A 239 -13.60 -5.99 -5.15
CA LYS A 239 -12.94 -6.27 -3.88
C LYS A 239 -13.21 -5.18 -2.83
N LYS A 240 -13.33 -3.91 -3.23
CA LYS A 240 -13.70 -2.80 -2.34
C LYS A 240 -15.06 -3.02 -1.66
N LYS A 241 -16.05 -3.55 -2.38
CA LYS A 241 -17.38 -3.85 -1.83
C LYS A 241 -17.33 -4.88 -0.69
N ILE A 242 -16.44 -5.86 -0.80
CA ILE A 242 -16.21 -6.89 0.22
C ILE A 242 -15.64 -6.24 1.50
N TYR A 243 -14.64 -5.38 1.37
CA TYR A 243 -14.06 -4.67 2.52
C TYR A 243 -15.08 -3.79 3.24
N ASN A 244 -15.91 -3.05 2.50
CA ASN A 244 -16.93 -2.18 3.07
C ASN A 244 -18.04 -2.95 3.83
N SER A 245 -18.26 -4.23 3.53
CA SER A 245 -19.21 -5.07 4.27
C SER A 245 -18.69 -5.46 5.67
N TYR A 246 -17.38 -5.52 5.86
CA TYR A 246 -16.76 -5.78 7.17
C TYR A 246 -16.71 -4.54 8.09
N ASP A 247 -16.74 -3.33 7.52
CA ASP A 247 -16.76 -2.09 8.31
C ASP A 247 -18.15 -1.74 8.87
N LYS A 248 -19.22 -2.47 8.47
CA LYS A 248 -20.60 -2.27 8.90
C LYS A 248 -21.09 -3.25 9.96
N GLN A 249 -20.24 -4.19 10.39
CA GLN A 249 -20.48 -5.12 11.50
C GLN A 249 -19.62 -4.69 12.72
#